data_60656e80710e0339264422b7b42bdcbc
#
_entry.id   60656e80710e0339264422b7b42bdcbc
#
_cell.length_a   1.000
_cell.length_b   1.000
_cell.length_c   1.000
_cell.angle_alpha   90.00
_cell.angle_beta   90.00
_cell.angle_gamma   90.00
#
_symmetry.space_group_name_H-M   'P 1'
#
loop_
_entity.id
_entity.type
_entity.pdbx_description
1 polymer ?
#
loop_
_entity_poly.entity_id
_entity_poly.type
_entity_poly.pdbx_seq_one_letter_code
_entity_poly.pdbx_strand_id
1 'polypeptide(L)'
;TKIRGDNPTHYKDGAKVQNVMMADGCVIEGEVENSVIFRGVKVGKGATVKNCILMQDTVVEAGANVEYLITDKNVTITAGKEMKGTDTFPVYIEKFKVV
;
A
#
# COMPACT_ATOMS: atom_id res chain seq x y z
N THR A 1 -14.68 10.18 13.11
CA THR A 1 -13.61 9.93 14.01
C THR A 1 -12.50 10.93 13.86
N LYS A 2 -11.79 11.09 14.91
CA LYS A 2 -10.87 12.17 14.98
C LYS A 2 -9.46 11.70 14.73
N ILE A 3 -8.84 12.28 13.77
CA ILE A 3 -7.47 11.96 13.46
C ILE A 3 -6.55 12.95 14.14
N ARG A 4 -5.58 12.46 14.83
CA ARG A 4 -4.65 13.31 15.50
C ARG A 4 -3.92 14.21 14.55
N GLY A 5 -3.52 13.73 13.44
CA GLY A 5 -2.81 14.55 12.51
C GLY A 5 -1.37 14.78 12.86
N ASP A 6 -0.85 14.01 13.78
CA ASP A 6 0.55 14.16 14.14
C ASP A 6 1.47 13.78 13.00
N ASN A 7 1.03 12.81 12.19
CA ASN A 7 1.82 12.31 11.07
C ASN A 7 0.94 12.29 9.83
N PRO A 8 0.76 13.44 9.18
CA PRO A 8 -0.09 13.48 8.00
C PRO A 8 0.51 12.62 6.88
N THR A 9 -0.35 12.18 6.00
CA THR A 9 0.07 11.44 4.83
C THR A 9 0.75 12.39 3.85
N HIS A 10 1.85 11.96 3.28
CA HIS A 10 2.60 12.74 2.31
C HIS A 10 2.43 12.15 0.93
N TYR A 11 2.03 12.99 -0.01
CA TYR A 11 1.90 12.60 -1.42
C TYR A 11 3.04 13.26 -2.18
N LYS A 12 3.90 12.45 -2.76
CA LYS A 12 5.04 12.96 -3.51
C LYS A 12 4.70 13.12 -4.98
N ASP A 13 5.57 13.76 -5.72
CA ASP A 13 5.37 13.94 -7.14
C ASP A 13 5.16 12.60 -7.81
N GLY A 14 4.14 12.52 -8.67
CA GLY A 14 3.80 11.29 -9.34
C GLY A 14 2.79 10.43 -8.60
N ALA A 15 2.40 10.83 -7.40
CA ALA A 15 1.40 10.08 -6.66
C ALA A 15 0.02 10.25 -7.31
N LYS A 16 -0.69 9.14 -7.43
CA LYS A 16 -2.08 9.13 -7.90
C LYS A 16 -2.88 8.29 -6.94
N VAL A 17 -3.87 8.89 -6.32
CA VAL A 17 -4.67 8.22 -5.32
C VAL A 17 -6.12 8.38 -5.69
N GLN A 18 -6.84 7.27 -5.81
CA GLN A 18 -8.23 7.30 -6.24
C GLN A 18 -9.01 6.25 -5.46
N ASN A 19 -10.08 6.69 -4.83
CA ASN A 19 -10.99 5.81 -4.11
C ASN A 19 -10.26 4.97 -3.07
N VAL A 20 -9.54 5.65 -2.17
CA VAL A 20 -8.70 4.99 -1.18
C VAL A 20 -9.09 5.47 0.21
N MET A 21 -9.21 4.52 1.14
CA MET A 21 -9.30 4.87 2.56
C MET A 21 -7.90 4.76 3.12
N MET A 22 -7.40 5.85 3.67
CA MET A 22 -6.00 5.93 4.06
C MET A 22 -5.86 6.54 5.44
N ALA A 23 -5.11 5.87 6.29
CA ALA A 23 -4.82 6.38 7.62
C ALA A 23 -3.61 7.32 7.58
N ASP A 24 -3.23 7.80 8.75
CA ASP A 24 -2.16 8.79 8.88
C ASP A 24 -0.78 8.22 8.62
N GLY A 25 0.15 9.10 8.31
CA GLY A 25 1.56 8.76 8.29
C GLY A 25 2.02 7.97 7.09
N CYS A 26 1.23 7.93 6.04
CA CYS A 26 1.61 7.21 4.83
C CYS A 26 2.46 8.11 3.94
N VAL A 27 3.30 7.49 3.11
CA VAL A 27 4.09 8.20 2.11
C VAL A 27 3.77 7.56 0.77
N ILE A 28 3.18 8.33 -0.13
CA ILE A 28 2.72 7.80 -1.42
C ILE A 28 3.50 8.49 -2.53
N GLU A 29 4.23 7.68 -3.30
CA GLU A 29 4.95 8.16 -4.48
C GLU A 29 4.47 7.47 -5.75
N GLY A 30 3.62 6.47 -5.63
CA GLY A 30 3.10 5.72 -6.76
C GLY A 30 1.61 5.89 -6.91
N GLU A 31 0.97 4.90 -7.50
CA GLU A 31 -0.47 4.91 -7.73
C GLU A 31 -1.17 3.97 -6.78
N VAL A 32 -2.24 4.44 -6.15
CA VAL A 32 -3.06 3.63 -5.26
C VAL A 32 -4.50 3.80 -5.66
N GLU A 33 -5.20 2.70 -5.87
CA GLU A 33 -6.57 2.75 -6.38
C GLU A 33 -7.42 1.68 -5.70
N ASN A 34 -8.63 2.06 -5.29
CA ASN A 34 -9.62 1.14 -4.72
C ASN A 34 -9.04 0.28 -3.59
N SER A 35 -8.33 0.91 -2.67
CA SER A 35 -7.61 0.17 -1.64
C SER A 35 -7.88 0.73 -0.26
N VAL A 36 -7.56 -0.08 0.75
CA VAL A 36 -7.60 0.34 2.14
C VAL A 36 -6.18 0.31 2.65
N ILE A 37 -5.70 1.47 3.08
CA ILE A 37 -4.30 1.65 3.46
C ILE A 37 -4.25 2.04 4.93
N PHE A 38 -3.57 1.24 5.71
CA PHE A 38 -3.46 1.50 7.14
C PHE A 38 -2.28 2.42 7.40
N ARG A 39 -2.06 2.71 8.66
CA ARG A 39 -1.09 3.70 9.09
C ARG A 39 0.34 3.31 8.73
N GLY A 40 1.14 4.31 8.34
CA GLY A 40 2.57 4.09 8.14
C GLY A 40 2.96 3.37 6.88
N VAL A 41 2.04 3.19 5.95
CA VAL A 41 2.31 2.48 4.70
C VAL A 41 3.10 3.38 3.77
N LYS A 42 4.05 2.79 3.05
CA LYS A 42 4.85 3.51 2.07
C LYS A 42 4.70 2.84 0.72
N VAL A 43 4.40 3.64 -0.29
CA VAL A 43 4.27 3.17 -1.67
C VAL A 43 5.31 3.90 -2.49
N GLY A 44 6.27 3.16 -3.03
CA GLY A 44 7.41 3.74 -3.72
C GLY A 44 7.07 4.27 -5.11
N LYS A 45 8.02 4.99 -5.67
CA LYS A 45 7.85 5.64 -6.95
C LYS A 45 7.62 4.61 -8.05
N GLY A 46 6.61 4.83 -8.86
CA GLY A 46 6.28 3.93 -9.95
C GLY A 46 5.59 2.64 -9.53
N ALA A 47 5.35 2.46 -8.23
CA ALA A 47 4.60 1.30 -7.77
C ALA A 47 3.11 1.50 -8.03
N THR A 48 2.41 0.40 -8.22
CA THR A 48 0.97 0.41 -8.47
C THR A 48 0.30 -0.52 -7.45
N VAL A 49 -0.70 0.01 -6.76
CA VAL A 49 -1.45 -0.74 -5.77
C VAL A 49 -2.92 -0.62 -6.13
N LYS A 50 -3.56 -1.74 -6.45
CA LYS A 50 -4.97 -1.74 -6.86
C LYS A 50 -5.74 -2.81 -6.12
N ASN A 51 -6.88 -2.43 -5.57
CA ASN A 51 -7.80 -3.36 -4.92
C ASN A 51 -7.10 -4.15 -3.82
N CYS A 52 -6.30 -3.46 -3.01
CA CYS A 52 -5.49 -4.09 -1.97
C CYS A 52 -5.91 -3.63 -0.59
N ILE A 53 -5.55 -4.41 0.41
CA ILE A 53 -5.65 -4.02 1.80
C ILE A 53 -4.25 -4.14 2.39
N LEU A 54 -3.65 -3.01 2.72
CA LEU A 54 -2.29 -2.98 3.24
C LEU A 54 -2.34 -2.57 4.69
N MET A 55 -1.95 -3.47 5.57
CA MET A 55 -1.96 -3.21 7.00
C MET A 55 -0.81 -2.28 7.37
N GLN A 56 -0.76 -1.89 8.63
CA GLN A 56 0.17 -0.85 9.06
C GLN A 56 1.62 -1.23 8.77
N ASP A 57 2.39 -0.22 8.41
CA ASP A 57 3.84 -0.32 8.18
C ASP A 57 4.22 -1.26 7.06
N THR A 58 3.31 -1.49 6.12
CA THR A 58 3.62 -2.23 4.90
C THR A 58 4.37 -1.30 3.95
N VAL A 59 5.40 -1.82 3.31
CA VAL A 59 6.19 -1.07 2.34
C VAL A 59 6.07 -1.72 0.98
N VAL A 60 5.65 -0.94 -0.01
CA VAL A 60 5.64 -1.36 -1.40
C VAL A 60 6.76 -0.59 -2.08
N GLU A 61 7.83 -1.29 -2.45
CA GLU A 61 9.00 -0.61 -2.99
C GLU A 61 8.80 -0.18 -4.43
N ALA A 62 9.72 0.63 -4.93
CA ALA A 62 9.57 1.28 -6.22
C ALA A 62 9.33 0.27 -7.34
N GLY A 63 8.40 0.60 -8.22
CA GLY A 63 8.14 -0.23 -9.40
C GLY A 63 7.37 -1.51 -9.15
N ALA A 64 7.02 -1.82 -7.91
CA ALA A 64 6.24 -3.01 -7.63
C ALA A 64 4.81 -2.81 -8.12
N ASN A 65 4.17 -3.89 -8.54
CA ASN A 65 2.83 -3.85 -9.10
C ASN A 65 2.00 -4.91 -8.38
N VAL A 66 1.07 -4.49 -7.55
CA VAL A 66 0.29 -5.43 -6.76
C VAL A 66 -1.20 -5.18 -6.94
N GLU A 67 -1.96 -6.27 -7.01
CA GLU A 67 -3.38 -6.21 -7.25
C GLU A 67 -4.07 -7.33 -6.49
N TYR A 68 -5.18 -7.01 -5.83
CA TYR A 68 -5.92 -7.97 -5.01
C TYR A 68 -5.02 -8.65 -3.98
N LEU A 69 -4.32 -7.83 -3.23
CA LEU A 69 -3.36 -8.29 -2.25
C LEU A 69 -3.81 -7.85 -0.86
N ILE A 70 -3.69 -8.73 0.10
CA ILE A 70 -3.96 -8.41 1.49
C ILE A 70 -2.68 -8.68 2.26
N THR A 71 -2.09 -7.63 2.84
CA THR A 71 -0.90 -7.81 3.65
C THR A 71 -1.23 -7.64 5.12
N ASP A 72 -0.56 -8.40 5.96
CA ASP A 72 -0.56 -8.14 7.38
C ASP A 72 0.45 -7.03 7.65
N LYS A 73 0.71 -6.70 8.90
CA LYS A 73 1.57 -5.57 9.23
C LYS A 73 3.03 -5.89 8.98
N ASN A 74 3.80 -4.86 8.70
CA ASN A 74 5.25 -4.94 8.52
C ASN A 74 5.67 -5.87 7.38
N VAL A 75 4.91 -5.86 6.30
CA VAL A 75 5.24 -6.64 5.11
C VAL A 75 6.00 -5.72 4.16
N THR A 76 7.03 -6.26 3.51
CA THR A 76 7.77 -5.54 2.50
C THR A 76 7.61 -6.24 1.16
N ILE A 77 7.13 -5.50 0.17
CA ILE A 77 7.05 -5.99 -1.20
C ILE A 77 8.20 -5.36 -1.95
N THR A 78 9.14 -6.19 -2.41
CA THR A 78 10.39 -5.70 -2.95
C THR A 78 10.21 -5.04 -4.30
N ALA A 79 11.19 -4.22 -4.67
CA ALA A 79 11.14 -3.41 -5.89
C ALA A 79 10.92 -4.29 -7.11
N GLY A 80 10.06 -3.82 -8.00
CA GLY A 80 9.79 -4.50 -9.26
C GLY A 80 8.98 -5.77 -9.16
N LYS A 81 8.54 -6.14 -7.96
CA LYS A 81 7.76 -7.35 -7.78
C LYS A 81 6.38 -7.18 -8.37
N GLU A 82 5.90 -8.23 -9.02
CA GLU A 82 4.55 -8.21 -9.58
C GLU A 82 3.75 -9.34 -8.93
N MET A 83 2.66 -8.98 -8.25
CA MET A 83 1.82 -9.94 -7.55
C MET A 83 0.37 -9.62 -7.81
N LYS A 84 -0.36 -10.57 -8.33
CA LYS A 84 -1.76 -10.36 -8.65
C LYS A 84 -2.61 -11.52 -8.15
N GLY A 85 -3.62 -11.20 -7.36
CA GLY A 85 -4.66 -12.16 -7.03
C GLY A 85 -5.89 -11.85 -7.85
N THR A 86 -7.03 -12.32 -7.39
CA THR A 86 -8.32 -11.99 -8.00
C THR A 86 -9.29 -11.62 -6.90
N ASP A 87 -10.45 -11.09 -7.26
CA ASP A 87 -11.41 -10.68 -6.26
C ASP A 87 -11.96 -11.86 -5.45
N THR A 88 -11.91 -13.06 -6.01
CA THR A 88 -12.35 -14.25 -5.27
C THR A 88 -11.21 -14.93 -4.53
N PHE A 89 -9.98 -14.74 -5.00
CA PHE A 89 -8.80 -15.33 -4.35
C PHE A 89 -7.69 -14.30 -4.22
N PRO A 90 -7.83 -13.36 -3.30
CA PRO A 90 -6.75 -12.42 -3.07
C PRO A 90 -5.54 -13.13 -2.47
N VAL A 91 -4.37 -12.59 -2.76
CA VAL A 91 -3.13 -13.11 -2.19
C VAL A 91 -2.97 -12.53 -0.79
N TYR A 92 -2.75 -13.40 0.18
CA TYR A 92 -2.54 -12.95 1.57
C TYR A 92 -1.09 -13.14 1.96
N ILE A 93 -0.49 -12.10 2.54
CA ILE A 93 0.90 -12.14 2.97
C ILE A 93 0.96 -11.91 4.47
N GLU A 94 1.56 -12.84 5.18
CA GLU A 94 1.66 -12.79 6.62
C GLU A 94 2.61 -11.69 7.07
N LYS A 95 2.42 -11.27 8.31
CA LYS A 95 3.21 -10.18 8.88
C LYS A 95 4.71 -10.50 8.85
N PHE A 96 5.50 -9.45 8.75
CA PHE A 96 6.96 -9.50 8.76
C PHE A 96 7.57 -10.26 7.58
N LYS A 97 6.81 -10.50 6.54
CA LYS A 97 7.35 -11.14 5.35
C LYS A 97 7.95 -10.12 4.41
N VAL A 98 8.99 -10.55 3.71
CA VAL A 98 9.58 -9.80 2.60
C VAL A 98 9.43 -10.67 1.37
N VAL A 99 8.73 -10.17 0.39
CA VAL A 99 8.41 -10.98 -0.79
C VAL A 99 8.91 -10.35 -2.08
#